data_b93fc09abb8504dd24c3f707feb24cd7
#
_entry.id   b93fc09abb8504dd24c3f707feb24cd7
#
_cell.length_a   1.000
_cell.length_b   1.000
_cell.length_c   1.000
_cell.angle_alpha   90.00
_cell.angle_beta   90.00
_cell.angle_gamma   90.00
#
_symmetry.space_group_name_H-M   'P 1'
#
loop_
_entity.id
_entity.type
_entity.pdbx_description
1 polymer ?
#
loop_
_entity_poly.entity_id
_entity_poly.type
_entity_poly.pdbx_seq_one_letter_code
_entity_poly.pdbx_strand_id
1 'polypeptide(L)' 'GEESHEFIGRLGKMRSTIQGDQIGAIEVVIKLDVIRLNVKSKDGSVLSYGDDVIVTNQDPNRKFYFVQKDINLNNI' A
#
# COMPACT_ATOMS: atom_id res chain seq x y z
N GLY A 1 4.43 -7.59 17.05
CA GLY A 1 5.28 -8.19 16.53
C GLY A 1 5.41 -8.51 15.09
N GLU A 2 5.31 -9.74 14.81
CA GLU A 2 5.59 -10.21 13.47
C GLU A 2 4.46 -9.95 12.52
N GLU A 3 3.35 -9.52 13.04
CA GLU A 3 2.17 -9.33 12.20
C GLU A 3 2.42 -8.35 11.09
N SER A 4 3.34 -7.41 11.30
CA SER A 4 3.60 -6.42 10.28
C SER A 4 4.13 -7.05 9.00
N HIS A 5 4.73 -8.22 9.08
CA HIS A 5 5.25 -8.89 7.91
C HIS A 5 4.16 -9.48 7.04
N GLU A 6 2.97 -9.64 7.59
CA GLU A 6 1.88 -10.20 6.82
C GLU A 6 1.50 -9.34 5.64
N PHE A 7 1.78 -8.05 5.72
CA PHE A 7 1.33 -7.13 4.68
C PHE A 7 2.35 -6.94 3.57
N ILE A 8 3.61 -7.24 3.83
CA ILE A 8 4.65 -7.04 2.82
C ILE A 8 4.37 -7.99 1.65
N GLY A 9 4.34 -7.43 0.45
CA GLY A 9 4.06 -8.21 -0.75
C GLY A 9 2.58 -8.35 -1.06
N ARG A 10 1.70 -7.87 -0.20
CA ARG A 10 0.27 -7.94 -0.43
C ARG A 10 -0.19 -6.85 -1.36
N LEU A 11 -1.24 -7.14 -2.10
CA LEU A 11 -1.89 -6.16 -2.95
C LEU A 11 -2.95 -5.43 -2.15
N GLY A 12 -3.12 -4.16 -2.43
CA GLY A 12 -4.15 -3.37 -1.81
C GLY A 12 -4.71 -2.38 -2.80
N LYS A 13 -5.73 -1.67 -2.37
CA LYS A 13 -6.39 -0.68 -3.21
C LYS A 13 -6.35 0.66 -2.50
N MET A 14 -5.92 1.70 -3.24
CA MET A 14 -5.82 3.03 -2.66
C MET A 14 -7.20 3.56 -2.29
N ARG A 15 -7.29 4.10 -1.09
CA ARG A 15 -8.52 4.71 -0.60
C ARG A 15 -8.35 6.22 -0.44
N SER A 16 -7.29 6.77 -0.99
CA SER A 16 -7.06 8.19 -1.08
C SER A 16 -6.07 8.41 -2.22
N THR A 17 -5.94 9.66 -2.64
CA THR A 17 -4.97 10.03 -3.67
C THR A 17 -3.82 10.72 -2.98
N ILE A 18 -2.60 10.24 -3.24
CA ILE A 18 -1.41 10.80 -2.61
C ILE A 18 -0.30 10.97 -3.64
N GLN A 19 0.66 11.82 -3.30
CA GLN A 19 1.89 11.94 -4.06
C GLN A 19 2.98 12.47 -3.14
N GLY A 20 4.21 12.37 -3.58
CA GLY A 20 5.33 12.87 -2.80
C GLY A 20 5.38 12.18 -1.46
N ASP A 21 5.38 12.95 -0.41
CA ASP A 21 5.53 12.45 0.95
C ASP A 21 4.21 12.40 1.71
N GLN A 22 3.11 12.48 1.01
CA GLN A 22 1.81 12.48 1.66
C GLN A 22 1.44 11.11 2.19
N ILE A 23 0.70 11.11 3.28
CA ILE A 23 0.17 9.87 3.85
C ILE A 23 -1.25 9.67 3.35
N GLY A 24 -1.55 8.45 2.96
CA GLY A 24 -2.89 8.05 2.60
C GLY A 24 -3.21 6.71 3.20
N ALA A 25 -4.17 6.04 2.61
CA ALA A 25 -4.62 4.75 3.12
C ALA A 25 -4.90 3.79 1.99
N ILE A 26 -4.71 2.50 2.30
CA ILE A 26 -5.12 1.43 1.41
C ILE A 26 -5.98 0.45 2.20
N GLU A 27 -6.68 -0.38 1.47
CA GLU A 27 -7.36 -1.54 2.04
C GLU A 27 -6.75 -2.79 1.44
N VAL A 28 -6.44 -3.73 2.32
CA VAL A 28 -5.90 -5.04 1.95
C VAL A 28 -6.87 -6.07 2.45
N VAL A 29 -7.19 -7.06 1.62
CA VAL A 29 -8.06 -8.14 2.02
C VAL A 29 -7.20 -9.36 2.33
N ILE A 30 -7.30 -9.84 3.57
CA ILE A 30 -6.60 -11.04 3.97
C ILE A 30 -7.66 -12.00 4.48
N LYS A 31 -7.82 -13.11 3.78
CA LYS A 31 -8.91 -14.04 4.02
C LYS A 31 -10.21 -13.28 3.86
N LEU A 32 -11.00 -13.14 4.89
CA LEU A 32 -12.28 -12.43 4.78
C LEU A 32 -12.23 -11.05 5.44
N ASP A 33 -11.07 -10.65 5.91
CA ASP A 33 -10.94 -9.38 6.61
C ASP A 33 -10.43 -8.30 5.71
N VAL A 34 -11.04 -7.12 5.81
CA VAL A 34 -10.57 -5.92 5.12
C VAL A 34 -9.80 -5.11 6.13
N ILE A 35 -8.52 -4.89 5.84
CA ILE A 35 -7.62 -4.22 6.78
C ILE A 35 -7.16 -2.93 6.16
N ARG A 36 -7.25 -1.84 6.93
CA ARG A 36 -6.85 -0.52 6.46
C ARG A 36 -5.46 -0.21 6.98
N LEU A 37 -4.59 0.22 6.08
CA LEU A 37 -3.21 0.57 6.42
C LEU A 37 -2.92 1.99 5.98
N ASN A 38 -2.12 2.70 6.78
CA ASN A 38 -1.59 3.99 6.37
C ASN A 38 -0.39 3.76 5.47
N VAL A 39 -0.29 4.54 4.41
CA VAL A 39 0.75 4.32 3.41
C VAL A 39 1.31 5.63 2.87
N LYS A 40 2.51 5.53 2.32
CA LYS A 40 3.11 6.57 1.49
C LYS A 40 3.55 5.94 0.18
N SER A 41 3.64 6.77 -0.86
CA SER A 41 4.16 6.34 -2.15
C SER A 41 5.65 6.07 -2.02
N LYS A 42 6.09 4.90 -2.46
CA LYS A 42 7.49 4.51 -2.29
C LYS A 42 8.44 5.44 -3.02
N ASP A 43 8.10 5.82 -4.22
CA ASP A 43 8.97 6.66 -5.04
C ASP A 43 8.43 8.08 -5.21
N GLY A 44 7.37 8.42 -4.47
CA GLY A 44 6.80 9.74 -4.54
C GLY A 44 5.85 9.96 -5.70
N SER A 45 5.65 8.96 -6.55
CA SER A 45 4.75 9.13 -7.68
C SER A 45 3.30 9.20 -7.22
N VAL A 46 2.45 9.71 -8.10
CA VAL A 46 1.03 9.86 -7.79
C VAL A 46 0.37 8.50 -7.72
N LEU A 47 -0.36 8.26 -6.65
CA LEU A 47 -1.20 7.08 -6.50
C LEU A 47 -2.61 7.59 -6.28
N SER A 48 -3.51 7.20 -7.18
CA SER A 48 -4.86 7.73 -7.19
C SER A 48 -5.83 6.79 -6.48
N TYR A 49 -6.89 7.36 -5.97
CA TYR A 49 -7.97 6.58 -5.36
C TYR A 49 -8.36 5.45 -6.31
N GLY A 50 -8.41 4.24 -5.77
CA GLY A 50 -8.81 3.09 -6.56
C GLY A 50 -7.67 2.36 -7.25
N ASP A 51 -6.47 2.93 -7.25
CA ASP A 51 -5.33 2.24 -7.86
C ASP A 51 -4.97 0.99 -7.09
N ASP A 52 -4.54 -0.02 -7.83
CA ASP A 52 -3.99 -1.22 -7.23
C ASP A 52 -2.53 -1.00 -6.92
N VAL A 53 -2.13 -1.33 -5.70
CA VAL A 53 -0.76 -1.13 -5.26
C VAL A 53 -0.27 -2.38 -4.55
N ILE A 54 1.05 -2.48 -4.43
CA ILE A 54 1.67 -3.56 -3.68
C ILE A 54 2.44 -2.95 -2.52
N VAL A 55 2.34 -3.59 -1.36
CA VAL A 55 3.06 -3.16 -0.17
C VAL A 55 4.49 -3.65 -0.29
N THR A 56 5.45 -2.72 -0.23
CA THR A 56 6.84 -3.07 -0.44
C THR A 56 7.61 -3.21 0.86
N ASN A 57 7.38 -2.33 1.82
CA ASN A 57 8.09 -2.37 3.08
C ASN A 57 7.39 -1.47 4.08
N GLN A 58 7.82 -1.56 5.32
CA GLN A 58 7.27 -0.77 6.38
C GLN A 58 8.27 0.30 6.81
N ASP A 59 7.75 1.47 7.18
CA ASP A 59 8.55 2.53 7.79
C ASP A 59 9.26 1.97 9.03
N PRO A 60 10.52 2.35 9.27
CA PRO A 60 11.25 1.86 10.45
C PRO A 60 10.53 2.12 11.77
N ASN A 61 9.76 3.18 11.86
CA ASN A 61 9.02 3.50 13.08
C ASN A 61 7.65 2.86 13.11
N ARG A 62 7.32 2.04 12.10
CA ARG A 62 6.08 1.28 12.02
C ARG A 62 4.82 2.13 11.98
N LYS A 63 4.93 3.35 11.45
CA LYS A 63 3.78 4.23 11.41
C LYS A 63 2.98 4.10 10.12
N PHE A 64 3.61 3.60 9.07
CA PHE A 64 2.95 3.43 7.78
C PHE A 64 3.76 2.44 6.95
N TYR A 65 3.19 2.08 5.82
CA TYR A 65 3.87 1.21 4.86
C TYR A 65 4.15 1.99 3.60
N PHE A 66 5.15 1.56 2.86
CA PHE A 66 5.40 2.08 1.52
C PHE A 66 4.71 1.18 0.52
N VAL A 67 4.14 1.80 -0.49
CA VAL A 67 3.45 1.08 -1.56
C VAL A 67 3.87 1.65 -2.90
N GLN A 68 3.74 0.84 -3.93
CA GLN A 68 3.96 1.30 -5.28
C GLN A 68 2.87 0.70 -6.16
N LYS A 69 2.65 1.33 -7.30
CA LYS A 69 1.59 0.89 -8.19
C LYS A 69 1.89 -0.51 -8.67
N ASP A 70 0.86 -1.34 -8.70
CA ASP A 70 1.00 -2.69 -9.19
C ASP A 70 0.84 -2.66 -10.70
N ILE A 71 1.93 -2.84 -11.40
CA ILE A 71 1.92 -2.79 -12.86
C ILE A 71 1.86 -4.16 -13.49
N ASN A 72 1.84 -5.20 -12.69
CA ASN A 72 1.84 -6.55 -13.23
C ASN A 72 0.55 -6.92 -13.90
N LEU A 73 -0.50 -6.24 -13.55
CA LEU A 73 -1.82 -6.56 -14.07
C LEU A 73 -1.92 -6.40 -15.56
N ASN A 74 -1.03 -5.62 -16.14
CA ASN A 74 -1.13 -5.28 -17.54
C ASN A 74 -0.13 -5.98 -18.40
N ASN A 75 0.50 -6.96 -17.86
CA ASN A 75 1.50 -7.66 -18.60
C ASN A 75 0.91 -8.78 -19.37
N ILE A 76 0.30 -8.46 -20.41
CA ILE A 76 -0.34 -9.50 -21.21
C ILE A 76 0.32 -9.59 -22.54
#